data_59baf7e492b4e0988efa58e7fb097d25
#
_entry.id   59baf7e492b4e0988efa58e7fb097d25
#
_cell.length_a   1.000
_cell.length_b   1.000
_cell.length_c   1.000
_cell.angle_alpha   90.00
_cell.angle_beta   90.00
_cell.angle_gamma   90.00
#
_symmetry.space_group_name_H-M   'P 1'
#
loop_
_entity.id
_entity.type
_entity.pdbx_description
1 polymer ?
#
loop_
_entity_poly.entity_id
_entity_poly.type
_entity_poly.pdbx_seq_one_letter_code
_entity_poly.pdbx_strand_id
1 'polypeptide(L)' 'MKYFISISFNTSEFFQVKGNEIKVSIKSKPELGKANRDLIKLLSKNFKVSSNKIKIIQGIKSRKKVVYIQK' A
#
# COMPACT_ATOMS: atom_id res chain seq x y z
N MET A 1 -11.75 -6.82 2.33
CA MET A 1 -10.72 -7.88 2.39
C MET A 1 -9.45 -7.32 2.99
N LYS A 2 -8.77 -8.13 3.77
CA LYS A 2 -7.47 -7.75 4.32
C LYS A 2 -6.35 -8.12 3.35
N TYR A 3 -5.38 -7.24 3.23
CA TYR A 3 -4.17 -7.48 2.44
C TYR A 3 -2.96 -7.21 3.30
N PHE A 4 -1.94 -8.04 3.14
CA PHE A 4 -0.66 -7.89 3.82
C PHE A 4 0.31 -7.28 2.84
N ILE A 5 0.82 -6.09 3.17
CA ILE A 5 1.58 -5.28 2.24
C ILE A 5 3.01 -5.14 2.72
N SER A 6 3.95 -5.41 1.83
CA SER A 6 5.38 -5.17 2.05
C SER A 6 5.81 -4.02 1.14
N ILE A 7 6.38 -2.99 1.73
CA ILE A 7 6.80 -1.79 1.02
C ILE A 7 8.32 -1.75 0.94
N SER A 8 8.82 -1.49 -0.26
CA SER A 8 10.23 -1.20 -0.50
C SER A 8 10.35 0.22 -1.04
N PHE A 9 11.48 0.86 -0.75
CA PHE A 9 11.77 2.20 -1.27
C PHE A 9 12.92 2.06 -2.25
N ASN A 10 12.57 2.12 -3.52
CA ASN A 10 13.48 1.89 -4.63
C ASN A 10 13.29 2.91 -5.72
N THR A 11 14.28 3.01 -6.61
CA THR A 11 14.16 3.88 -7.78
C THR A 11 13.19 3.31 -8.82
N SER A 12 12.96 2.00 -8.78
CA SER A 12 12.00 1.34 -9.67
C SER A 12 10.68 1.13 -8.95
N GLU A 13 9.58 1.44 -9.61
CA GLU A 13 8.26 1.17 -9.10
C GLU A 13 7.80 -0.21 -9.55
N PHE A 14 7.24 -0.98 -8.63
CA PHE A 14 6.53 -2.18 -9.01
C PHE A 14 5.36 -2.41 -8.06
N PHE A 15 4.41 -3.19 -8.54
CA PHE A 15 3.22 -3.56 -7.78
C PHE A 15 2.89 -5.01 -8.14
N GLN A 16 2.96 -5.88 -7.15
CA GLN A 16 2.71 -7.31 -7.35
C GLN A 16 1.72 -7.81 -6.32
N VAL A 17 0.69 -8.49 -6.78
CA VAL A 17 -0.33 -9.09 -5.91
C VAL A 17 -0.27 -10.60 -6.06
N LYS A 18 -0.20 -11.28 -4.93
CA LYS A 18 -0.23 -12.74 -4.88
C LYS A 18 -1.16 -13.17 -3.75
N GLY A 19 -2.37 -13.59 -4.11
CA GLY A 19 -3.38 -13.88 -3.11
C GLY A 19 -3.74 -12.62 -2.33
N ASN A 20 -3.56 -12.66 -1.02
CA ASN A 20 -3.78 -11.51 -0.16
C ASN A 20 -2.48 -10.79 0.22
N GLU A 21 -1.36 -11.13 -0.43
CA GLU A 21 -0.08 -10.50 -0.20
C GLU A 21 0.22 -9.54 -1.35
N ILE A 22 0.68 -8.33 -1.01
CA ILE A 22 1.00 -7.31 -1.99
C ILE A 22 2.41 -6.81 -1.72
N LYS A 23 3.24 -6.81 -2.76
CA LYS A 23 4.58 -6.22 -2.69
C LYS A 23 4.58 -4.97 -3.56
N VAL A 24 4.97 -3.86 -2.98
CA VAL A 24 5.02 -2.59 -3.71
C VAL A 24 6.39 -1.95 -3.51
N SER A 25 6.83 -1.22 -4.51
CA SER A 25 8.01 -0.38 -4.42
C SER A 25 7.58 1.06 -4.68
N ILE A 26 7.98 1.96 -3.79
CA ILE A 26 7.61 3.37 -3.83
C ILE A 26 8.87 4.19 -4.01
N LYS A 27 8.83 5.17 -4.92
CA LYS A 27 9.97 6.05 -5.17
C LYS A 27 10.14 7.12 -4.10
N SER A 28 9.07 7.42 -3.36
CA SER A 28 9.11 8.44 -2.32
C SER A 28 10.07 8.08 -1.20
N LYS A 29 10.58 9.09 -0.52
CA LYS A 29 11.36 8.87 0.68
C LYS A 29 10.47 8.24 1.77
N PRO A 30 11.03 7.44 2.68
CA PRO A 30 10.24 6.80 3.74
C PRO A 30 9.84 7.81 4.83
N GLU A 31 9.11 8.83 4.45
CA GLU A 31 8.60 9.83 5.38
C GLU A 31 7.22 9.42 5.87
N LEU A 32 6.98 9.67 7.15
CA LEU A 32 5.71 9.34 7.77
C LEU A 32 4.56 10.09 7.08
N GLY A 33 3.51 9.38 6.75
CA GLY A 33 2.34 9.94 6.10
C GLY A 33 2.44 9.98 4.59
N LYS A 34 3.60 10.32 4.05
CA LYS A 34 3.78 10.41 2.60
C LYS A 34 3.76 9.05 1.94
N ALA A 35 4.48 8.09 2.51
CA ALA A 35 4.50 6.74 1.97
C ALA A 35 3.12 6.08 2.09
N ASN A 36 2.42 6.32 3.21
CA ASN A 36 1.07 5.80 3.38
C ASN A 36 0.11 6.37 2.36
N ARG A 37 0.23 7.66 2.07
CA ARG A 37 -0.61 8.32 1.08
C ARG A 37 -0.35 7.76 -0.31
N ASP A 38 0.92 7.58 -0.67
CA ASP A 38 1.29 7.02 -1.96
C ASP A 38 0.80 5.58 -2.09
N LEU A 39 0.89 4.81 -1.01
CA LEU A 39 0.39 3.44 -0.99
C LEU A 39 -1.12 3.40 -1.27
N ILE A 40 -1.88 4.26 -0.61
CA ILE A 40 -3.32 4.31 -0.81
C ILE A 40 -3.66 4.68 -2.24
N LYS A 41 -2.93 5.62 -2.84
CA LYS A 41 -3.12 5.98 -4.24
C LYS A 41 -2.86 4.80 -5.16
N LEU A 42 -1.78 4.06 -4.93
CA LEU A 42 -1.47 2.90 -5.74
C LEU A 42 -2.54 1.81 -5.62
N LEU A 43 -2.99 1.54 -4.41
CA LEU A 43 -4.04 0.55 -4.19
C LEU A 43 -5.36 0.98 -4.84
N SER A 44 -5.72 2.24 -4.70
CA SER A 44 -6.93 2.79 -5.31
C SER A 44 -6.89 2.62 -6.82
N LYS A 45 -5.76 2.92 -7.44
CA LYS A 45 -5.60 2.82 -8.87
C LYS A 45 -5.65 1.36 -9.35
N ASN A 46 -4.95 0.47 -8.64
CA ASN A 46 -4.82 -0.92 -9.08
C ASN A 46 -6.07 -1.75 -8.80
N PHE A 47 -6.78 -1.46 -7.72
CA PHE A 47 -8.02 -2.17 -7.39
C PHE A 47 -9.27 -1.45 -7.91
N LYS A 48 -9.10 -0.26 -8.49
CA LYS A 48 -10.21 0.53 -9.05
C LYS A 48 -11.29 0.79 -8.01
N VAL A 49 -10.87 1.21 -6.82
CA VAL A 49 -11.77 1.58 -5.73
C VAL A 49 -11.40 2.98 -5.24
N SER A 50 -12.35 3.64 -4.61
CA SER A 50 -12.09 4.96 -4.03
C SER A 50 -11.12 4.86 -2.87
N SER A 51 -10.29 5.89 -2.69
CA SER A 51 -9.29 5.88 -1.62
C SER A 51 -9.92 5.78 -0.24
N ASN A 52 -11.15 6.29 -0.06
CA ASN A 52 -11.84 6.22 1.22
C ASN A 52 -12.30 4.80 1.57
N LYS A 53 -12.20 3.87 0.65
CA LYS A 53 -12.51 2.45 0.91
C LYS A 53 -11.28 1.65 1.29
N ILE A 54 -10.13 2.33 1.40
CA ILE A 54 -8.86 1.70 1.74
C ILE A 54 -8.43 2.23 3.10
N LYS A 55 -8.21 1.32 4.06
CA LYS A 55 -7.80 1.70 5.41
C LYS A 55 -6.58 0.91 5.82
N ILE A 56 -5.58 1.60 6.37
CA ILE A 56 -4.42 0.95 6.96
C ILE A 56 -4.79 0.60 8.40
N ILE A 57 -4.83 -0.70 8.69
CA ILE A 57 -5.24 -1.21 9.99
C ILE A 57 -4.07 -1.28 10.95
N GLN A 58 -2.91 -1.72 10.46
CA GLN A 58 -1.71 -1.90 11.26
C GLN A 58 -0.50 -1.46 10.47
N GLY A 59 0.57 -1.17 11.18
CA GLY A 59 1.85 -0.88 10.56
C GLY A 59 1.96 0.51 9.96
N ILE A 60 1.29 1.51 10.54
CA ILE A 60 1.31 2.87 10.01
C ILE A 60 2.74 3.40 9.89
N LYS A 61 3.61 3.03 10.84
CA LYS A 61 5.01 3.46 10.87
C LYS A 61 5.97 2.38 10.39
N SER A 62 5.46 1.31 9.80
CA SER A 62 6.24 0.14 9.41
C SER A 62 6.22 -0.05 7.90
N ARG A 63 7.22 -0.77 7.39
CA ARG A 63 7.24 -1.18 5.98
C ARG A 63 6.28 -2.32 5.70
N LYS A 64 5.92 -3.07 6.73
CA LYS A 64 4.92 -4.13 6.60
C LYS A 64 3.62 -3.62 7.18
N LYS A 65 2.58 -3.61 6.37
CA LYS A 65 1.29 -3.04 6.74
C LYS A 65 0.18 -4.04 6.51
N VAL A 66 -0.89 -3.88 7.28
CA VAL A 66 -2.13 -4.59 7.02
C VAL A 66 -3.15 -3.54 6.58
N VAL A 67 -3.75 -3.79 5.43
CA VAL A 67 -4.68 -2.85 4.82
C VAL A 67 -6.00 -3.56 4.58
N TYR A 68 -7.10 -2.89 4.87
CA TYR A 68 -8.44 -3.37 4.56
C TYR A 68 -8.97 -2.61 3.37
N ILE A 69 -9.41 -3.34 2.35
CA ILE A 69 -10.01 -2.76 1.14
C ILE A 69 -11.45 -3.23 1.05
N GLN A 70 -12.34 -2.28 1.05
CA GLN A 70 -13.77 -2.52 0.90
C GLN A 70 -14.14 -2.37 -0.57
N LYS A 71 -14.59 -3.44 -1.16
CA LYS A 71 -15.04 -3.42 -2.56
C LYS A 71 -16.53 -3.28 -2.67
#